data_e5048340a1e14a53439805f0fdaf432a
#
_entry.id   e5048340a1e14a53439805f0fdaf432a
#
_cell.length_a   1.000
_cell.length_b   1.000
_cell.length_c   1.000
_cell.angle_alpha   90.00
_cell.angle_beta   90.00
_cell.angle_gamma   90.00
#
_symmetry.space_group_name_H-M   'P 1'
#
loop_
_entity.id
_entity.type
_entity.pdbx_description
1 polymer ?
#
loop_
_entity_poly.entity_id
_entity_poly.type
_entity_poly.pdbx_seq_one_letter_code
_entity_poly.pdbx_strand_id
1 'polypeptide(L)'
;MKKYMIMGAMLVSGMISAQTIEPKLEAYGNLVKATYYFENGNIQQTGFFKEGKLEGQWVAYDANGAKKSVGEYSNGQKTGKWVFFSENNLAEVNYSNNKIESVKNWKQEALANRN
;
A
#
# COMPACT_ATOMS: atom_id res chain seq x y z
N MET A 1 -9.93 -6.47 -19.46
CA MET A 1 -10.40 -5.53 -19.42
C MET A 1 -10.87 -4.98 -18.23
N LYS A 2 -11.81 -5.41 -17.59
CA LYS A 2 -12.18 -4.90 -16.43
C LYS A 2 -11.15 -4.79 -15.43
N LYS A 3 -10.21 -5.63 -15.39
CA LYS A 3 -9.21 -5.59 -14.42
C LYS A 3 -8.39 -4.38 -14.44
N TYR A 4 -8.21 -3.79 -15.54
CA TYR A 4 -7.39 -2.65 -15.59
C TYR A 4 -8.07 -1.43 -15.12
N MET A 5 -9.33 -1.45 -15.15
CA MET A 5 -10.02 -0.34 -14.75
C MET A 5 -9.95 -0.10 -13.33
N ILE A 6 -9.86 -1.09 -12.53
CA ILE A 6 -9.74 -0.92 -11.14
C ILE A 6 -8.50 -0.19 -10.81
N MET A 7 -7.45 -0.52 -11.46
CA MET A 7 -6.23 0.14 -11.20
C MET A 7 -6.33 1.58 -11.57
N GLY A 8 -6.91 1.83 -12.66
CA GLY A 8 -6.98 3.16 -13.11
C GLY A 8 -7.78 4.01 -12.18
N ALA A 9 -8.82 3.48 -11.73
CA ALA A 9 -9.67 4.22 -10.89
C ALA A 9 -8.99 4.66 -9.65
N MET A 10 -8.25 3.80 -9.06
CA MET A 10 -7.60 4.17 -7.89
C MET A 10 -6.62 5.23 -8.09
N LEU A 11 -5.94 5.19 -9.14
CA LEU A 11 -4.95 6.12 -9.33
C LEU A 11 -5.46 7.45 -9.59
N VAL A 12 -6.35 7.53 -10.42
CA VAL A 12 -6.81 8.78 -10.81
C VAL A 12 -7.47 9.56 -9.80
N SER A 13 -8.08 8.93 -8.91
CA SER A 13 -8.80 9.66 -7.98
C SER A 13 -8.08 10.77 -7.37
N GLY A 14 -6.93 10.83 -7.26
CA GLY A 14 -6.36 11.92 -6.64
C GLY A 14 -5.51 12.78 -7.45
N MET A 15 -5.40 12.50 -8.66
CA MET A 15 -4.49 13.21 -9.38
C MET A 15 -4.95 14.06 -10.38
N ILE A 16 -5.56 14.98 -10.15
CA ILE A 16 -5.95 15.82 -11.11
C ILE A 16 -4.98 16.70 -11.63
N SER A 17 -4.01 16.95 -11.04
CA SER A 17 -3.10 17.89 -11.46
C SER A 17 -2.36 17.43 -12.48
N ALA A 18 -1.81 17.97 -13.11
CA ALA A 18 -1.10 17.73 -14.15
C ALA A 18 -0.06 16.83 -14.24
N GLN A 19 0.93 16.85 -13.88
CA GLN A 19 2.03 16.09 -14.10
C GLN A 19 2.06 14.86 -13.37
N THR A 20 1.61 13.76 -13.79
CA THR A 20 1.70 12.53 -13.09
C THR A 20 2.66 11.65 -13.78
N ILE A 21 3.37 10.87 -13.06
CA ILE A 21 4.27 9.91 -13.62
C ILE A 21 3.49 8.63 -13.75
N GLU A 22 3.59 7.98 -14.90
CA GLU A 22 2.84 6.79 -15.11
C GLU A 22 3.33 5.66 -14.27
N PRO A 23 2.47 4.78 -13.81
CA PRO A 23 2.90 3.66 -12.99
C PRO A 23 3.70 2.68 -13.80
N LYS A 24 4.59 1.99 -13.14
CA LYS A 24 5.38 0.99 -13.78
C LYS A 24 4.73 -0.34 -13.50
N LEU A 25 4.51 -1.13 -14.54
CA LEU A 25 3.90 -2.44 -14.38
C LEU A 25 4.87 -3.49 -14.90
N GLU A 26 5.05 -4.54 -14.12
CA GLU A 26 5.98 -5.59 -14.47
C GLU A 26 5.34 -6.95 -14.28
N ALA A 27 5.53 -7.81 -15.24
CA ALA A 27 4.94 -9.15 -15.15
C ALA A 27 5.78 -10.07 -14.27
N TYR A 28 5.15 -10.78 -13.37
CA TYR A 28 5.82 -11.73 -12.53
C TYR A 28 4.96 -12.98 -12.51
N GLY A 29 5.11 -13.85 -13.48
CA GLY A 29 4.29 -15.02 -13.56
C GLY A 29 2.85 -14.62 -13.77
N ASN A 30 1.95 -15.04 -12.92
CA ASN A 30 0.55 -14.67 -13.05
C ASN A 30 0.23 -13.43 -12.25
N LEU A 31 1.23 -12.74 -11.76
CA LEU A 31 1.01 -11.51 -11.02
C LEU A 31 1.55 -10.33 -11.82
N VAL A 32 1.08 -9.15 -11.48
CA VAL A 32 1.61 -7.95 -12.09
C VAL A 32 2.09 -7.07 -10.95
N LYS A 33 3.35 -6.70 -10.95
CA LYS A 33 3.87 -5.82 -9.95
C LYS A 33 3.62 -4.39 -10.39
N ALA A 34 3.04 -3.57 -9.55
CA ALA A 34 2.74 -2.19 -9.89
C ALA A 34 3.50 -1.27 -8.97
N THR A 35 4.07 -0.22 -9.52
CA THR A 35 4.77 0.78 -8.73
C THR A 35 4.22 2.13 -9.14
N TYR A 36 3.68 2.85 -8.16
CA TYR A 36 3.12 4.17 -8.41
C TYR A 36 4.03 5.23 -7.83
N TYR A 37 4.06 6.39 -8.43
CA TYR A 37 5.00 7.42 -8.03
C TYR A 37 4.32 8.74 -7.71
N PHE A 38 4.93 9.49 -6.82
CA PHE A 38 4.51 10.85 -6.56
C PHE A 38 5.08 11.72 -7.67
N GLU A 39 4.62 12.93 -7.79
CA GLU A 39 5.15 13.84 -8.79
C GLU A 39 6.63 14.05 -8.66
N ASN A 40 7.19 13.98 -7.49
CA ASN A 40 8.64 14.20 -7.31
C ASN A 40 9.46 12.98 -7.70
N GLY A 41 8.81 11.92 -8.17
CA GLY A 41 9.55 10.75 -8.60
C GLY A 41 9.73 9.68 -7.55
N ASN A 42 9.40 9.96 -6.31
CA ASN A 42 9.54 8.94 -5.28
C ASN A 42 8.36 7.98 -5.33
N ILE A 43 8.58 6.78 -4.87
CA ILE A 43 7.53 5.77 -4.91
C ILE A 43 6.43 6.11 -3.95
N GLN A 44 5.19 6.04 -4.40
CA GLN A 44 4.05 6.30 -3.59
C GLN A 44 3.50 5.00 -3.01
N GLN A 45 3.41 3.96 -3.80
CA GLN A 45 3.04 2.65 -3.29
C GLN A 45 3.43 1.59 -4.28
N THR A 46 3.62 0.39 -3.81
CA THR A 46 3.99 -0.69 -4.69
C THR A 46 3.41 -1.99 -4.16
N GLY A 47 3.05 -2.86 -5.04
CA GLY A 47 2.49 -4.15 -4.67
C GLY A 47 2.14 -4.96 -5.90
N PHE A 48 1.27 -5.94 -5.73
CA PHE A 48 0.95 -6.83 -6.81
C PHE A 48 -0.54 -6.93 -7.08
N PHE A 49 -0.88 -7.25 -8.32
CA PHE A 49 -2.24 -7.55 -8.69
C PHE A 49 -2.28 -8.97 -9.23
N LYS A 50 -3.36 -9.66 -8.97
CA LYS A 50 -3.58 -10.96 -9.52
C LYS A 50 -4.97 -10.93 -10.11
N GLU A 51 -5.07 -11.13 -11.40
CA GLU A 51 -6.36 -11.07 -12.08
C GLU A 51 -7.13 -9.80 -11.75
N GLY A 52 -6.42 -8.71 -11.72
CA GLY A 52 -7.04 -7.41 -11.48
C GLY A 52 -7.36 -7.08 -10.04
N LYS A 53 -7.00 -7.95 -9.10
CA LYS A 53 -7.26 -7.68 -7.70
C LYS A 53 -5.98 -7.52 -6.93
N LEU A 54 -6.02 -6.71 -5.90
CA LEU A 54 -4.84 -6.51 -5.07
C LEU A 54 -4.48 -7.83 -4.42
N GLU A 55 -3.21 -8.13 -4.41
CA GLU A 55 -2.74 -9.41 -3.92
C GLU A 55 -1.37 -9.29 -3.27
N GLY A 56 -1.13 -9.99 -2.18
CA GLY A 56 0.19 -10.03 -1.56
C GLY A 56 0.53 -8.75 -0.83
N GLN A 57 1.79 -8.50 -0.64
CA GLN A 57 2.23 -7.38 0.15
C GLN A 57 2.13 -6.07 -0.59
N TRP A 58 1.64 -5.06 0.07
CA TRP A 58 1.58 -3.71 -0.46
C TRP A 58 2.21 -2.75 0.53
N VAL A 59 3.01 -1.84 0.01
CA VAL A 59 3.72 -0.88 0.82
C VAL A 59 3.40 0.51 0.32
N ALA A 60 3.05 1.41 1.20
CA ALA A 60 2.80 2.80 0.84
C ALA A 60 3.82 3.70 1.52
N TYR A 61 4.19 4.77 0.85
CA TYR A 61 5.21 5.68 1.34
C TYR A 61 4.70 7.11 1.28
N ASP A 62 5.33 8.00 2.03
CA ASP A 62 4.96 9.40 1.92
C ASP A 62 5.91 10.03 0.89
N ALA A 63 5.71 11.28 0.58
CA ALA A 63 6.48 11.93 -0.48
C ALA A 63 7.96 12.01 -0.19
N ASN A 64 8.35 11.89 1.06
CA ASN A 64 9.75 11.94 1.42
C ASN A 64 10.39 10.55 1.44
N GLY A 65 9.65 9.53 1.14
CA GLY A 65 10.21 8.20 1.10
C GLY A 65 10.02 7.38 2.36
N ALA A 66 9.39 7.92 3.37
CA ALA A 66 9.19 7.15 4.59
C ALA A 66 7.98 6.25 4.43
N LYS A 67 8.01 5.07 5.03
CA LYS A 67 6.89 4.16 4.91
C LYS A 67 5.68 4.67 5.66
N LYS A 68 4.52 4.55 5.05
CA LYS A 68 3.29 4.93 5.68
C LYS A 68 2.53 3.69 6.10
N SER A 69 2.57 2.65 5.33
CA SER A 69 1.89 1.41 5.71
C SER A 69 2.46 0.22 4.98
N VAL A 70 2.33 -0.94 5.59
CA VAL A 70 2.72 -2.19 4.99
C VAL A 70 1.64 -3.18 5.36
N GLY A 71 1.12 -3.89 4.40
CA GLY A 71 0.09 -4.87 4.70
C GLY A 71 -0.05 -5.88 3.60
N GLU A 72 -1.05 -6.71 3.70
CA GLU A 72 -1.28 -7.75 2.75
C GLU A 72 -2.69 -7.80 2.27
N TYR A 73 -2.87 -8.15 1.00
CA TYR A 73 -4.17 -8.35 0.43
C TYR A 73 -4.30 -9.79 -0.05
N SER A 74 -5.49 -10.30 -0.02
CA SER A 74 -5.78 -11.59 -0.61
C SER A 74 -7.09 -11.41 -1.35
N ASN A 75 -7.07 -11.61 -2.66
CA ASN A 75 -8.24 -11.44 -3.49
C ASN A 75 -8.89 -10.07 -3.31
N GLY A 76 -8.10 -9.06 -3.19
CA GLY A 76 -8.60 -7.70 -3.08
C GLY A 76 -9.02 -7.28 -1.70
N GLN A 77 -8.90 -8.15 -0.71
CA GLN A 77 -9.32 -7.81 0.64
C GLN A 77 -8.12 -7.76 1.58
N LYS A 78 -8.15 -6.86 2.53
CA LYS A 78 -7.07 -6.77 3.48
C LYS A 78 -7.08 -8.00 4.38
N THR A 79 -5.91 -8.53 4.66
CA THR A 79 -5.80 -9.70 5.49
C THR A 79 -4.51 -9.61 6.28
N GLY A 80 -4.45 -10.30 7.41
CA GLY A 80 -3.25 -10.38 8.21
C GLY A 80 -2.92 -9.08 8.92
N LYS A 81 -1.67 -8.95 9.28
CA LYS A 81 -1.24 -7.82 10.05
C LYS A 81 -0.88 -6.66 9.16
N TRP A 82 -1.46 -5.52 9.43
CA TRP A 82 -1.13 -4.29 8.73
C TRP A 82 -0.46 -3.36 9.73
N VAL A 83 0.56 -2.66 9.27
CA VAL A 83 1.28 -1.73 10.12
C VAL A 83 1.14 -0.36 9.50
N PHE A 84 0.70 0.60 10.30
CA PHE A 84 0.57 1.97 9.86
C PHE A 84 1.52 2.84 10.68
N PHE A 85 2.33 3.63 10.00
CA PHE A 85 3.33 4.46 10.65
C PHE A 85 2.89 5.92 10.65
N SER A 86 3.09 6.60 11.77
CA SER A 86 2.89 8.03 11.78
C SER A 86 4.07 8.60 12.50
N GLU A 87 4.12 9.92 12.67
CA GLU A 87 5.28 10.51 13.20
C GLU A 87 5.75 9.94 14.48
N ASN A 88 4.93 9.78 15.43
CA ASN A 88 5.34 9.27 16.71
C ASN A 88 4.72 7.97 17.11
N ASN A 89 4.00 7.33 16.23
CA ASN A 89 3.26 6.14 16.57
C ASN A 89 3.33 5.07 15.51
N LEU A 90 3.00 3.87 15.91
CA LEU A 90 2.90 2.78 14.98
C LEU A 90 1.64 2.04 15.39
N ALA A 91 0.78 1.75 14.45
CA ALA A 91 -0.42 1.00 14.74
C ALA A 91 -0.38 -0.33 14.01
N GLU A 92 -0.64 -1.41 14.73
CA GLU A 92 -0.72 -2.74 14.12
C GLU A 92 -2.18 -3.10 14.10
N VAL A 93 -2.69 -3.41 12.94
CA VAL A 93 -4.09 -3.75 12.80
C VAL A 93 -4.17 -5.11 12.16
N ASN A 94 -4.91 -6.03 12.77
CA ASN A 94 -5.07 -7.34 12.18
C ASN A 94 -6.40 -7.38 11.47
N TYR A 95 -6.37 -7.81 10.22
CA TYR A 95 -7.56 -7.86 9.40
C TYR A 95 -7.91 -9.29 9.01
N SER A 96 -9.18 -9.54 8.85
CA SER A 96 -9.65 -10.78 8.29
C SER A 96 -10.72 -10.39 7.29
N ASN A 97 -10.44 -10.56 6.03
CA ASN A 97 -11.35 -10.20 4.95
C ASN A 97 -11.90 -8.78 5.09
N ASN A 98 -11.00 -7.83 5.20
CA ASN A 98 -11.32 -6.42 5.34
C ASN A 98 -11.91 -6.02 6.68
N LYS A 99 -12.13 -6.97 7.58
CA LYS A 99 -12.66 -6.61 8.87
C LYS A 99 -11.54 -6.49 9.87
N ILE A 100 -11.60 -5.49 10.73
CA ILE A 100 -10.57 -5.32 11.74
C ILE A 100 -10.84 -6.25 12.88
N GLU A 101 -9.85 -7.07 13.22
CA GLU A 101 -9.97 -7.97 14.32
C GLU A 101 -9.29 -7.45 15.58
N SER A 102 -8.25 -6.70 15.46
CA SER A 102 -7.59 -6.14 16.63
C SER A 102 -6.71 -4.98 16.22
N VAL A 103 -6.45 -4.11 17.16
CA VAL A 103 -5.60 -2.94 16.92
C VAL A 103 -4.66 -2.79 18.11
N LYS A 104 -3.42 -2.52 17.86
CA LYS A 104 -2.46 -2.30 18.89
C LYS A 104 -1.63 -1.08 18.52
N ASN A 105 -1.50 -0.15 19.44
CA ASN A 105 -0.75 1.07 19.15
C ASN A 105 0.53 1.13 19.95
N TRP A 106 1.55 1.66 19.36
CA TRP A 106 2.85 1.80 20.01
C TRP A 106 3.31 3.23 19.85
N LYS A 107 3.98 3.77 20.85
CA LYS A 107 4.53 5.09 20.73
C LYS A 107 5.95 5.00 20.30
N GLN A 108 6.42 6.01 19.66
CA GLN A 108 7.76 6.04 19.12
C GLN A 108 8.81 5.78 20.19
N GLU A 109 8.65 6.32 21.34
CA GLU A 109 9.57 6.10 22.38
C GLU A 109 9.68 4.66 22.74
N ALA A 110 8.55 3.96 22.83
CA ALA A 110 8.57 2.56 23.18
C ALA A 110 9.24 1.75 22.09
N LEU A 111 9.07 2.16 20.86
CA LEU A 111 9.71 1.45 19.78
C LEU A 111 11.20 1.63 19.83
N ALA A 112 11.64 2.80 20.17
CA ALA A 112 13.06 3.05 20.23
C ALA A 112 13.73 2.25 21.31
N ASN A 113 13.02 1.93 22.35
CA ASN A 113 13.61 1.17 23.42
C ASN A 113 13.44 -0.32 23.32
N ARG A 114 12.98 -0.78 22.20
CA ARG A 114 12.77 -2.18 22.06
C ARG A 114 13.95 -3.00 21.75
N ASN A 115 14.99 -2.56 21.55
CA ASN A 115 16.08 -3.34 21.22
C ASN A 115 16.63 -4.16 22.20
#